data_25860144f9432f9e071b487b06a3be71
#
_entry.id   25860144f9432f9e071b487b06a3be71
#
_cell.length_a   1.000
_cell.length_b   1.000
_cell.length_c   1.000
_cell.angle_alpha   90.00
_cell.angle_beta   90.00
_cell.angle_gamma   90.00
#
_symmetry.space_group_name_H-M   'P 1'
#
loop_
_entity.id
_entity.type
_entity.pdbx_description
1 polymer ?
#
loop_
_entity_poly.entity_id
_entity_poly.type
_entity_poly.pdbx_seq_one_letter_code
_entity_poly.pdbx_strand_id
1 'polypeptide(L)'
;IDSLTVCETDDPGISRMTIVVKGDEYILDQIQKQLSKLQEVISIKKCEKKSSCQREMALVKVKAEGANRAIIIETCDIFRAHIVDVGINSVIVEATGSEEKIESLIRLLEPYGILEYVKTGLTAMDRGSEVMK
;
A
#
# COMPACT_ATOMS: atom_id res chain seq x y z
N ILE A 1 -3.68 14.60 -2.32
CA ILE A 1 -4.00 13.18 -2.11
C ILE A 1 -2.80 12.34 -2.51
N ASP A 2 -2.28 11.56 -1.56
CA ASP A 2 -1.13 10.70 -1.80
C ASP A 2 -1.52 9.35 -2.40
N SER A 3 -2.65 8.82 -1.98
CA SER A 3 -3.17 7.60 -2.56
C SER A 3 -4.66 7.50 -2.38
N LEU A 4 -5.27 6.73 -3.25
CA LEU A 4 -6.71 6.49 -3.27
C LEU A 4 -6.92 5.02 -3.61
N THR A 5 -7.58 4.30 -2.73
CA THR A 5 -7.92 2.90 -2.95
C THR A 5 -9.42 2.74 -2.83
N VAL A 6 -10.04 2.08 -3.78
CA VAL A 6 -11.49 1.92 -3.83
C VAL A 6 -11.81 0.45 -4.03
N CYS A 7 -12.75 -0.06 -3.24
CA CYS A 7 -13.26 -1.40 -3.45
C CYS A 7 -14.74 -1.46 -3.07
N GLU A 8 -15.44 -2.40 -3.67
CA GLU A 8 -16.82 -2.71 -3.29
C GLU A 8 -16.80 -3.45 -1.96
N THR A 9 -17.75 -3.15 -1.09
CA THR A 9 -17.88 -3.84 0.20
C THR A 9 -18.69 -5.13 0.03
N ASP A 10 -18.93 -5.82 1.14
CA ASP A 10 -19.82 -6.98 1.16
C ASP A 10 -21.27 -6.61 0.82
N ASP A 11 -21.62 -5.33 0.89
CA ASP A 11 -22.90 -4.81 0.37
C ASP A 11 -22.64 -4.27 -1.05
N PRO A 12 -23.20 -4.88 -2.10
CA PRO A 12 -22.90 -4.49 -3.48
C PRO A 12 -23.20 -3.05 -3.85
N GLY A 13 -24.02 -2.37 -3.10
CA GLY A 13 -24.35 -0.97 -3.36
C GLY A 13 -23.41 0.02 -2.70
N ILE A 14 -22.45 -0.45 -1.93
CA ILE A 14 -21.58 0.41 -1.11
C ILE A 14 -20.11 0.14 -1.43
N SER A 15 -19.39 1.20 -1.76
CA SER A 15 -17.95 1.15 -1.98
C SER A 15 -17.22 1.76 -0.78
N ARG A 16 -16.07 1.20 -0.47
CA ARG A 16 -15.18 1.72 0.56
C ARG A 16 -13.96 2.34 -0.10
N MET A 17 -13.63 3.54 0.33
CA MET A 17 -12.47 4.27 -0.16
C MET A 17 -11.51 4.52 0.99
N THR A 18 -10.22 4.28 0.74
CA THR A 18 -9.18 4.67 1.66
C THR A 18 -8.40 5.80 1.00
N ILE A 19 -8.42 6.97 1.62
CA ILE A 19 -7.77 8.16 1.08
C ILE A 19 -6.64 8.54 2.01
N VAL A 20 -5.43 8.64 1.45
CA VAL A 20 -4.25 9.08 2.21
C VAL A 20 -3.91 10.49 1.78
N VAL A 21 -3.86 11.38 2.76
CA VAL A 21 -3.56 12.80 2.54
C VAL A 21 -2.45 13.20 3.50
N LYS A 22 -1.43 13.86 2.98
CA LYS A 22 -0.41 14.47 3.82
C LYS A 22 -0.91 15.82 4.28
N GLY A 23 -0.86 16.04 5.59
CA GLY A 23 -1.29 17.29 6.18
C GLY A 23 -1.41 17.16 7.69
N ASP A 24 -1.62 18.29 8.34
CA ASP A 24 -1.83 18.30 9.77
C ASP A 24 -3.30 17.96 10.11
N GLU A 25 -3.59 17.93 11.39
CA GLU A 25 -4.95 17.66 11.89
C GLU A 25 -5.99 18.61 11.33
N TYR A 26 -5.61 19.89 11.17
CA TYR A 26 -6.53 20.89 10.65
C TYR A 26 -6.93 20.57 9.20
N ILE A 27 -5.97 20.24 8.37
CA ILE A 27 -6.22 19.91 6.95
C ILE A 27 -7.08 18.65 6.84
N LEU A 28 -6.79 17.63 7.65
CA LEU A 28 -7.58 16.40 7.67
C LEU A 28 -9.01 16.65 8.09
N ASP A 29 -9.21 17.46 9.13
CA ASP A 29 -10.55 17.81 9.59
C ASP A 29 -11.34 18.59 8.52
N GLN A 30 -10.68 19.49 7.80
CA GLN A 30 -11.31 20.23 6.72
C GLN A 30 -11.76 19.31 5.59
N ILE A 31 -10.89 18.37 5.21
CA ILE A 31 -11.22 17.40 4.16
C ILE A 31 -12.39 16.51 4.59
N GLN A 32 -12.37 16.03 5.83
CA GLN A 32 -13.46 15.21 6.37
C GLN A 32 -14.79 15.97 6.33
N LYS A 33 -14.80 17.24 6.73
CA LYS A 33 -16.00 18.06 6.69
C LYS A 33 -16.52 18.28 5.27
N GLN A 34 -15.61 18.54 4.32
CA GLN A 34 -16.01 18.74 2.93
C GLN A 34 -16.61 17.47 2.33
N LEU A 35 -15.99 16.31 2.58
CA LEU A 35 -16.49 15.04 2.07
C LEU A 35 -17.82 14.65 2.70
N SER A 36 -18.02 14.97 3.99
CA SER A 36 -19.27 14.66 4.69
C SER A 36 -20.47 15.39 4.10
N LYS A 37 -20.25 16.48 3.39
CA LYS A 37 -21.33 17.24 2.74
C LYS A 37 -21.85 16.58 1.47
N LEU A 38 -21.11 15.63 0.91
CA LEU A 38 -21.52 14.93 -0.30
C LEU A 38 -22.65 13.96 0.02
N GLN A 39 -23.72 14.01 -0.77
CA GLN A 39 -24.92 13.22 -0.54
C GLN A 39 -24.63 11.70 -0.62
N GLU A 40 -23.69 11.31 -1.45
CA GLU A 40 -23.35 9.90 -1.69
C GLU A 40 -22.49 9.31 -0.56
N VAL A 41 -21.96 10.13 0.33
CA VAL A 41 -21.11 9.67 1.43
C VAL A 41 -21.98 9.23 2.60
N ILE A 42 -21.88 7.96 2.97
CA ILE A 42 -22.65 7.37 4.07
C ILE A 42 -21.96 7.65 5.42
N SER A 43 -20.66 7.42 5.48
CA SER A 43 -19.88 7.68 6.70
C SER A 43 -18.42 7.89 6.35
N ILE A 44 -17.72 8.63 7.22
CA ILE A 44 -16.30 8.88 7.11
C ILE A 44 -15.67 8.64 8.46
N LYS A 45 -14.53 7.95 8.46
CA LYS A 45 -13.78 7.69 9.68
C LYS A 45 -12.32 8.01 9.43
N LYS A 46 -11.70 8.66 10.40
CA LYS A 46 -10.25 8.90 10.39
C LYS A 46 -9.56 7.70 11.01
N CYS A 47 -8.62 7.10 10.28
CA CYS A 47 -7.85 5.96 10.77
C CYS A 47 -6.52 6.43 11.33
N GLU A 48 -6.30 6.20 12.61
CA GLU A 48 -5.05 6.51 13.26
C GLU A 48 -4.03 5.39 12.99
N LYS A 49 -2.79 5.78 12.73
CA LYS A 49 -1.73 4.82 12.42
C LYS A 49 -1.52 3.80 13.53
N LYS A 50 -1.62 4.24 14.79
CA LYS A 50 -1.39 3.38 15.96
C LYS A 50 -2.50 2.37 16.21
N SER A 51 -3.73 2.68 15.85
CA SER A 51 -4.90 1.89 16.16
C SER A 51 -5.51 1.21 14.94
N SER A 52 -4.90 1.34 13.78
CA SER A 52 -5.39 0.73 12.55
C SER A 52 -4.35 -0.18 11.91
N CYS A 53 -4.83 -1.08 11.09
CA CYS A 53 -3.98 -1.91 10.25
C CYS A 53 -3.99 -1.27 8.86
N GLN A 54 -2.82 -0.85 8.38
CA GLN A 54 -2.66 -0.19 7.09
C GLN A 54 -1.69 -0.98 6.24
N ARG A 55 -2.10 -1.36 5.05
CA ARG A 55 -1.31 -2.19 4.16
C ARG A 55 -1.46 -1.75 2.71
N GLU A 56 -0.39 -1.92 1.95
CA GLU A 56 -0.42 -1.81 0.50
C GLU A 56 0.32 -2.99 -0.11
N MET A 57 0.04 -3.27 -1.36
CA MET A 57 0.78 -4.27 -2.13
C MET A 57 1.59 -3.55 -3.20
N ALA A 58 2.79 -4.05 -3.44
CA ALA A 58 3.65 -3.57 -4.52
C ALA A 58 4.11 -4.73 -5.39
N LEU A 59 4.21 -4.47 -6.69
CA LEU A 59 4.88 -5.34 -7.64
C LEU A 59 6.09 -4.57 -8.17
N VAL A 60 7.28 -5.16 -8.03
CA VAL A 60 8.53 -4.52 -8.42
C VAL A 60 9.28 -5.43 -9.37
N LYS A 61 9.52 -4.96 -10.57
CA LYS A 61 10.36 -5.66 -11.54
C LYS A 61 11.78 -5.13 -11.39
N VAL A 62 12.71 -6.00 -11.06
CA VAL A 62 14.09 -5.63 -10.80
C VAL A 62 15.03 -6.47 -11.65
N LYS A 63 16.12 -5.85 -12.11
CA LYS A 63 17.21 -6.56 -12.77
C LYS A 63 17.82 -7.59 -11.81
N ALA A 64 17.98 -8.80 -12.29
CA ALA A 64 18.51 -9.89 -11.47
C ALA A 64 19.46 -10.73 -12.30
N GLU A 65 20.67 -10.19 -12.51
CA GLU A 65 21.69 -10.79 -13.33
C GLU A 65 22.84 -11.36 -12.49
N GLY A 66 23.37 -12.51 -12.89
CA GLY A 66 24.55 -13.10 -12.27
C GLY A 66 24.40 -13.31 -10.75
N ALA A 67 25.41 -12.92 -10.01
CA ALA A 67 25.45 -13.07 -8.55
C ALA A 67 24.39 -12.20 -7.84
N ASN A 68 23.90 -11.15 -8.48
CA ASN A 68 22.90 -10.27 -7.87
C ASN A 68 21.58 -10.98 -7.65
N ARG A 69 21.25 -11.97 -8.46
CA ARG A 69 20.00 -12.72 -8.34
C ARG A 69 19.83 -13.34 -6.95
N ALA A 70 20.88 -13.99 -6.45
CA ALA A 70 20.84 -14.62 -5.12
C ALA A 70 20.67 -13.58 -4.01
N ILE A 71 21.35 -12.43 -4.14
CA ILE A 71 21.26 -11.35 -3.15
C ILE A 71 19.85 -10.75 -3.12
N ILE A 72 19.26 -10.57 -4.29
CA ILE A 72 17.89 -10.05 -4.40
C ILE A 72 16.89 -11.01 -3.76
N ILE A 73 17.02 -12.31 -4.01
CA ILE A 73 16.15 -13.33 -3.43
C ILE A 73 16.28 -13.32 -1.91
N GLU A 74 17.50 -13.25 -1.39
CA GLU A 74 17.74 -13.19 0.06
C GLU A 74 17.11 -11.93 0.68
N THR A 75 17.26 -10.79 0.03
CA THR A 75 16.63 -9.54 0.48
C THR A 75 15.12 -9.67 0.53
N CYS A 76 14.52 -10.28 -0.50
CA CYS A 76 13.08 -10.50 -0.53
C CYS A 76 12.63 -11.41 0.61
N ASP A 77 13.39 -12.44 0.93
CA ASP A 77 13.06 -13.35 2.03
C ASP A 77 13.06 -12.62 3.37
N ILE A 78 14.02 -11.73 3.59
CA ILE A 78 14.08 -10.93 4.82
C ILE A 78 12.82 -10.09 4.99
N PHE A 79 12.33 -9.51 3.92
CA PHE A 79 11.11 -8.69 3.92
C PHE A 79 9.83 -9.51 3.81
N ARG A 80 9.93 -10.85 3.74
CA ARG A 80 8.79 -11.74 3.53
C ARG A 80 8.03 -11.39 2.25
N ALA A 81 8.75 -10.94 1.26
CA ALA A 81 8.24 -10.73 -0.08
C ALA A 81 8.38 -12.01 -0.89
N HIS A 82 7.67 -12.08 -1.99
CA HIS A 82 7.63 -13.27 -2.84
C HIS A 82 8.13 -12.95 -4.24
N ILE A 83 8.89 -13.88 -4.82
CA ILE A 83 9.23 -13.81 -6.24
C ILE A 83 8.09 -14.48 -6.99
N VAL A 84 7.38 -13.74 -7.82
CA VAL A 84 6.20 -14.24 -8.52
C VAL A 84 6.43 -14.46 -10.02
N ASP A 85 7.55 -13.95 -10.53
CA ASP A 85 7.96 -14.19 -11.92
C ASP A 85 9.48 -14.17 -12.00
N VAL A 86 10.03 -15.09 -12.80
CA VAL A 86 11.47 -15.19 -13.01
C VAL A 86 11.75 -15.13 -14.50
N GLY A 87 12.35 -14.03 -14.94
CA GLY A 87 12.85 -13.90 -16.30
C GLY A 87 14.34 -14.25 -16.39
N ILE A 88 14.90 -14.17 -17.59
CA ILE A 88 16.31 -14.45 -17.79
C ILE A 88 17.19 -13.48 -17.01
N ASN A 89 16.87 -12.19 -17.07
CA ASN A 89 17.68 -11.13 -16.46
C ASN A 89 16.87 -10.27 -15.46
N SER A 90 15.69 -10.73 -15.08
CA SER A 90 14.84 -9.96 -14.17
C SER A 90 13.94 -10.86 -13.36
N VAL A 91 13.43 -10.33 -12.26
CA VAL A 91 12.40 -10.99 -11.45
C VAL A 91 11.32 -9.98 -11.11
N ILE A 92 10.12 -10.48 -10.82
CA ILE A 92 9.06 -9.65 -10.26
C ILE A 92 8.89 -10.04 -8.81
N VAL A 93 8.98 -9.04 -7.95
CA VAL A 93 8.82 -9.17 -6.50
C VAL A 93 7.43 -8.67 -6.12
N GLU A 94 6.69 -9.48 -5.36
CA GLU A 94 5.41 -9.08 -4.77
C GLU A 94 5.63 -8.87 -3.28
N ALA A 95 5.28 -7.70 -2.78
CA ALA A 95 5.42 -7.37 -1.37
C ALA A 95 4.15 -6.74 -0.83
N THR A 96 3.79 -7.11 0.38
CA THR A 96 2.66 -6.53 1.09
C THR A 96 3.15 -6.06 2.46
N GLY A 97 2.74 -4.88 2.86
CA GLY A 97 3.12 -4.37 4.17
C GLY A 97 2.74 -2.92 4.36
N SER A 98 3.30 -2.34 5.42
CA SER A 98 3.18 -0.91 5.69
C SER A 98 3.89 -0.10 4.61
N GLU A 99 3.58 1.18 4.53
CA GLU A 99 4.25 2.10 3.61
C GLU A 99 5.76 2.08 3.84
N GLU A 100 6.19 2.10 5.10
CA GLU A 100 7.62 2.10 5.45
C GLU A 100 8.32 0.82 5.00
N LYS A 101 7.66 -0.31 5.16
CA LYS A 101 8.21 -1.60 4.70
C LYS A 101 8.42 -1.61 3.19
N ILE A 102 7.43 -1.17 2.44
CA ILE A 102 7.49 -1.15 0.98
C ILE A 102 8.57 -0.19 0.50
N GLU A 103 8.64 1.00 1.08
CA GLU A 103 9.68 1.97 0.74
C GLU A 103 11.08 1.45 1.03
N SER A 104 11.26 0.77 2.17
CA SER A 104 12.55 0.19 2.54
C SER A 104 12.98 -0.89 1.56
N LEU A 105 12.06 -1.75 1.15
CA LEU A 105 12.35 -2.80 0.18
C LEU A 105 12.73 -2.19 -1.17
N ILE A 106 11.98 -1.22 -1.66
CA ILE A 106 12.27 -0.57 -2.93
C ILE A 106 13.65 0.08 -2.89
N ARG A 107 13.97 0.77 -1.79
CA ARG A 107 15.27 1.42 -1.62
C ARG A 107 16.43 0.42 -1.68
N LEU A 108 16.27 -0.75 -1.07
CA LEU A 108 17.28 -1.78 -1.09
C LEU A 108 17.43 -2.45 -2.46
N LEU A 109 16.39 -2.45 -3.28
CA LEU A 109 16.44 -3.02 -4.62
C LEU A 109 16.94 -2.03 -5.68
N GLU A 110 16.87 -0.73 -5.42
CA GLU A 110 17.31 0.31 -6.37
C GLU A 110 18.71 0.10 -6.92
N PRO A 111 19.72 -0.27 -6.11
CA PRO A 111 21.10 -0.44 -6.64
C PRO A 111 21.22 -1.49 -7.72
N TYR A 112 20.32 -2.47 -7.78
CA TYR A 112 20.34 -3.53 -8.79
C TYR A 112 19.66 -3.13 -10.08
N GLY A 113 18.85 -2.10 -10.05
CA GLY A 113 18.11 -1.57 -11.20
C GLY A 113 16.65 -1.97 -11.20
N ILE A 114 15.81 -1.05 -10.76
CA ILE A 114 14.36 -1.23 -10.84
C ILE A 114 13.91 -0.87 -12.24
N LEU A 115 13.29 -1.82 -12.93
CA LEU A 115 12.79 -1.63 -14.29
C LEU A 115 11.43 -0.96 -14.29
N GLU A 116 10.59 -1.34 -13.34
CA GLU A 116 9.28 -0.72 -13.16
C GLU A 116 8.71 -1.16 -11.81
N TYR A 117 7.84 -0.37 -11.23
CA TYR A 117 7.06 -0.82 -10.08
C TYR A 117 5.69 -0.17 -10.05
N VAL A 118 4.77 -0.83 -9.38
CA VAL A 118 3.41 -0.33 -9.18
C VAL A 118 2.98 -0.67 -7.76
N LYS A 119 2.24 0.25 -7.14
CA LYS A 119 1.68 0.07 -5.80
C LYS A 119 0.17 0.27 -5.85
N THR A 120 -0.53 -0.50 -5.04
CA THR A 120 -1.99 -0.35 -4.95
C THR A 120 -2.44 0.93 -4.25
N GLY A 121 -1.59 1.47 -3.38
CA GLY A 121 -2.01 2.44 -2.39
C GLY A 121 -2.47 1.75 -1.11
N LEU A 122 -2.54 2.50 -0.03
CA LEU A 122 -2.90 1.96 1.27
C LEU A 122 -4.38 1.67 1.38
N THR A 123 -4.68 0.52 1.99
CA THR A 123 -6.00 0.22 2.51
C THR A 123 -5.87 0.11 4.03
N ALA A 124 -6.91 0.45 4.75
CA ALA A 124 -6.85 0.55 6.21
C ALA A 124 -8.14 0.09 6.87
N MET A 125 -7.99 -0.50 8.04
CA MET A 125 -9.13 -0.77 8.93
C MET A 125 -8.67 -0.71 10.37
N ASP A 126 -9.60 -0.40 11.26
CA ASP A 126 -9.29 -0.34 12.68
C ASP A 126 -9.01 -1.73 13.25
N ARG A 127 -8.10 -1.77 14.22
CA ARG A 127 -7.80 -2.99 14.94
C ARG A 127 -8.92 -3.31 15.93
N GLY A 128 -8.93 -4.57 16.40
CA GLY A 128 -9.90 -5.03 17.37
C GLY A 128 -11.26 -5.27 16.74
N SER A 129 -12.31 -5.00 17.49
CA SER A 129 -13.69 -5.25 17.06
C SER A 129 -14.41 -4.01 16.52
N GLU A 130 -13.70 -2.90 16.40
CA GLU A 130 -14.28 -1.68 15.79
C GLU A 130 -14.51 -1.90 14.30
N VAL A 131 -15.67 -1.52 13.83
CA VAL A 131 -16.03 -1.60 12.42
C VAL A 131 -16.52 -0.26 11.92
N MET A 132 -16.37 -0.04 10.63
CA MET A 132 -16.90 1.14 9.97
C MET A 132 -18.35 0.89 9.57
N LYS A 133 -19.21 1.84 9.89
CA LYS A 133 -20.64 1.75 9.56
C LYS A 133 -21.07 2.86 8.63
#